data_2b44b1bb5d79cf652ec1780bfb383009
#
_entry.id   2b44b1bb5d79cf652ec1780bfb383009
#
_cell.length_a   1.000
_cell.length_b   1.000
_cell.length_c   1.000
_cell.angle_alpha   90.00
_cell.angle_beta   90.00
_cell.angle_gamma   90.00
#
_symmetry.space_group_name_H-M   'P 1'
#
loop_
_entity.id
_entity.type
_entity.pdbx_description
1 polymer ?
#
loop_
_entity_poly.entity_id
_entity_poly.type
_entity_poly.pdbx_seq_one_letter_code
_entity_poly.pdbx_strand_id
1 'polypeptide(L)'
;LNTTIATVEYEDMYSLVDALYEKKVGAIIFNEAYRGSIKEENHENFDTETRVLGNHQIETVVEVEETEDKNEDLKKPFIMYLSGIDTYGELSKTSRSDVNIIAVVNPETAQILLVNTPRDYYVPLSISNGVCDKLTHAGIYGVDVSIETLEMLYDIDIDYYVRVNFSGLKEIVDS
;
A
#
# COMPACT_ATOMS: atom_id res chain seq x y z
N LEU A 1 33.86 -15.37 13.59
CA LEU A 1 33.60 -15.90 12.26
C LEU A 1 32.94 -14.80 11.44
N ASN A 2 33.70 -14.15 10.54
CA ASN A 2 33.11 -13.27 9.54
C ASN A 2 32.52 -14.14 8.43
N THR A 3 31.22 -14.33 8.46
CA THR A 3 30.50 -15.03 7.39
C THR A 3 29.97 -13.96 6.43
N THR A 4 30.42 -13.97 5.20
CA THR A 4 29.88 -13.13 4.14
C THR A 4 28.60 -13.81 3.62
N ILE A 5 27.46 -13.10 3.71
CA ILE A 5 26.19 -13.56 3.15
C ILE A 5 26.11 -13.03 1.71
N ALA A 6 25.95 -13.92 0.75
CA ALA A 6 25.66 -13.53 -0.63
C ALA A 6 24.14 -13.22 -0.73
N THR A 7 23.82 -12.09 -1.34
CA THR A 7 22.44 -11.67 -1.59
C THR A 7 22.13 -11.71 -3.07
N VAL A 8 20.89 -12.08 -3.42
CA VAL A 8 20.34 -12.08 -4.77
C VAL A 8 19.02 -11.34 -4.72
N GLU A 9 18.79 -10.43 -5.67
CA GLU A 9 17.53 -9.70 -5.81
C GLU A 9 16.62 -10.43 -6.78
N TYR A 10 15.32 -10.39 -6.49
CA TYR A 10 14.26 -10.96 -7.32
C TYR A 10 13.29 -9.85 -7.73
N GLU A 11 12.73 -9.94 -8.92
CA GLU A 11 11.87 -8.91 -9.51
C GLU A 11 10.52 -8.78 -8.78
N ASP A 12 10.02 -9.87 -8.20
CA ASP A 12 8.73 -9.92 -7.50
C ASP A 12 8.76 -10.87 -6.30
N MET A 13 7.73 -10.75 -5.46
CA MET A 13 7.59 -11.53 -4.24
C MET A 13 7.41 -13.03 -4.51
N TYR A 14 6.73 -13.39 -5.58
CA TYR A 14 6.42 -14.79 -5.88
C TYR A 14 7.68 -15.53 -6.31
N SER A 15 8.46 -14.94 -7.23
CA SER A 15 9.78 -15.44 -7.62
C SER A 15 10.74 -15.61 -6.44
N LEU A 16 10.65 -14.70 -5.45
CA LEU A 16 11.44 -14.76 -4.23
C LEU A 16 11.04 -15.96 -3.37
N VAL A 17 9.74 -16.20 -3.18
CA VAL A 17 9.20 -17.31 -2.40
C VAL A 17 9.48 -18.64 -3.09
N ASP A 18 9.27 -18.72 -4.40
CA ASP A 18 9.57 -19.91 -5.19
C ASP A 18 11.05 -20.29 -5.06
N ALA A 19 11.96 -19.31 -5.09
CA ALA A 19 13.39 -19.57 -4.91
C ALA A 19 13.73 -20.17 -3.53
N LEU A 20 12.98 -19.81 -2.49
CA LEU A 20 13.12 -20.43 -1.17
C LEU A 20 12.67 -21.90 -1.19
N TYR A 21 11.49 -22.19 -1.78
CA TYR A 21 10.95 -23.54 -1.87
C TYR A 21 11.80 -24.44 -2.78
N GLU A 22 12.32 -23.91 -3.87
CA GLU A 22 13.25 -24.60 -4.77
C GLU A 22 14.66 -24.75 -4.17
N LYS A 23 14.92 -24.23 -2.95
CA LYS A 23 16.21 -24.23 -2.27
C LYS A 23 17.34 -23.54 -3.03
N LYS A 24 16.99 -22.58 -3.89
CA LYS A 24 17.96 -21.69 -4.56
C LYS A 24 18.57 -20.70 -3.57
N VAL A 25 17.78 -20.31 -2.56
CA VAL A 25 18.21 -19.45 -1.45
C VAL A 25 17.87 -20.14 -0.11
N GLY A 26 18.66 -19.83 0.93
CA GLY A 26 18.47 -20.42 2.27
C GLY A 26 17.58 -19.56 3.18
N ALA A 27 17.35 -18.31 2.84
CA ALA A 27 16.48 -17.37 3.54
C ALA A 27 16.04 -16.27 2.59
N ILE A 28 14.89 -15.65 2.88
CA ILE A 28 14.35 -14.50 2.15
C ILE A 28 14.08 -13.36 3.12
N ILE A 29 14.13 -12.14 2.61
CA ILE A 29 13.72 -10.92 3.31
C ILE A 29 12.55 -10.34 2.54
N PHE A 30 11.43 -10.14 3.23
CA PHE A 30 10.22 -9.60 2.61
C PHE A 30 9.41 -8.79 3.63
N ASN A 31 8.51 -7.94 3.13
CA ASN A 31 7.60 -7.20 3.99
C ASN A 31 6.50 -8.13 4.52
N GLU A 32 6.29 -8.13 5.84
CA GLU A 32 5.32 -8.97 6.54
C GLU A 32 3.89 -8.86 5.97
N ALA A 33 3.52 -7.71 5.40
CA ALA A 33 2.22 -7.50 4.78
C ALA A 33 1.93 -8.44 3.59
N TYR A 34 2.98 -9.01 2.96
CA TYR A 34 2.81 -10.02 1.89
C TYR A 34 2.48 -11.43 2.40
N ARG A 35 2.63 -11.70 3.70
CA ARG A 35 2.43 -13.06 4.24
C ARG A 35 1.06 -13.65 3.88
N GLY A 36 0.01 -12.83 3.90
CA GLY A 36 -1.34 -13.24 3.48
C GLY A 36 -1.37 -13.66 2.01
N SER A 37 -0.82 -12.82 1.11
CA SER A 37 -0.79 -13.10 -0.34
C SER A 37 -0.02 -14.36 -0.68
N ILE A 38 1.12 -14.61 -0.01
CA ILE A 38 1.93 -15.83 -0.19
C ILE A 38 1.09 -17.07 0.09
N LYS A 39 0.27 -17.04 1.15
CA LYS A 39 -0.59 -18.18 1.55
C LYS A 39 -1.75 -18.38 0.58
N GLU A 40 -2.33 -17.31 0.06
CA GLU A 40 -3.47 -17.38 -0.87
C GLU A 40 -3.09 -17.93 -2.25
N GLU A 41 -1.85 -17.71 -2.70
CA GLU A 41 -1.47 -17.98 -4.10
C GLU A 41 -0.71 -19.28 -4.35
N ASN A 42 -0.47 -20.18 -3.43
CA ASN A 42 0.06 -21.54 -3.63
C ASN A 42 0.88 -22.06 -2.43
N HIS A 43 1.03 -21.27 -1.38
CA HIS A 43 1.85 -21.64 -0.23
C HIS A 43 1.05 -21.61 1.08
N GLU A 44 -0.14 -22.26 1.10
CA GLU A 44 -1.04 -22.30 2.27
C GLU A 44 -0.33 -22.68 3.58
N ASN A 45 0.69 -23.52 3.47
CA ASN A 45 1.48 -24.01 4.61
C ASN A 45 2.74 -23.17 4.90
N PHE A 46 2.88 -21.98 4.30
CA PHE A 46 4.09 -21.16 4.43
C PHE A 46 4.54 -20.98 5.88
N ASP A 47 3.60 -20.73 6.81
CA ASP A 47 3.89 -20.50 8.23
C ASP A 47 4.38 -21.77 8.97
N THR A 48 4.01 -22.95 8.50
CA THR A 48 4.41 -24.22 9.11
C THR A 48 5.67 -24.81 8.50
N GLU A 49 5.96 -24.46 7.25
CA GLU A 49 7.12 -24.94 6.49
C GLU A 49 8.33 -24.01 6.60
N THR A 50 8.10 -22.75 7.02
CA THR A 50 9.14 -21.75 7.21
C THR A 50 9.20 -21.26 8.66
N ARG A 51 10.25 -20.53 8.99
CA ARG A 51 10.39 -19.88 10.31
C ARG A 51 10.94 -18.46 10.15
N VAL A 52 10.45 -17.54 10.96
CA VAL A 52 11.02 -16.20 11.06
C VAL A 52 12.38 -16.29 11.74
N LEU A 53 13.44 -15.81 11.09
CA LEU A 53 14.79 -15.74 11.62
C LEU A 53 15.06 -14.43 12.34
N GLY A 54 14.39 -13.35 11.94
CA GLY A 54 14.46 -12.03 12.54
C GLY A 54 13.36 -11.14 11.97
N ASN A 55 13.04 -10.10 12.73
CA ASN A 55 12.09 -9.05 12.33
C ASN A 55 12.76 -7.71 12.57
N HIS A 56 12.63 -6.79 11.61
CA HIS A 56 13.11 -5.43 11.72
C HIS A 56 11.97 -4.48 11.36
N GLN A 57 11.59 -3.67 12.33
CA GLN A 57 10.56 -2.66 12.12
C GLN A 57 11.24 -1.37 11.65
N ILE A 58 10.89 -0.94 10.43
CA ILE A 58 11.35 0.36 9.91
C ILE A 58 10.38 1.39 10.46
N GLU A 59 10.84 2.20 11.41
CA GLU A 59 10.11 3.39 11.84
C GLU A 59 10.22 4.45 10.73
N THR A 60 9.19 4.57 9.93
CA THR A 60 9.06 5.71 9.03
C THR A 60 8.58 6.89 9.87
N VAL A 61 9.46 7.82 10.19
CA VAL A 61 9.07 9.11 10.75
C VAL A 61 8.36 9.86 9.62
N VAL A 62 7.05 9.88 9.66
CA VAL A 62 6.29 10.85 8.86
C VAL A 62 6.36 12.14 9.62
N GLU A 63 7.18 13.09 9.17
CA GLU A 63 7.02 14.49 9.53
C GLU A 63 5.64 14.90 9.00
N VAL A 64 4.69 15.04 9.90
CA VAL A 64 3.45 15.75 9.60
C VAL A 64 3.86 17.21 9.55
N GLU A 65 4.12 17.74 8.37
CA GLU A 65 4.15 19.18 8.19
C GLU A 65 2.75 19.71 8.54
N GLU A 66 2.64 20.35 9.70
CA GLU A 66 1.48 21.18 10.01
C GLU A 66 1.50 22.35 9.02
N THR A 67 0.79 22.19 7.94
CA THR A 67 0.63 23.25 6.94
C THR A 67 -0.34 24.28 7.47
N GLU A 68 0.16 25.50 7.61
CA GLU A 68 -0.62 26.71 7.93
C GLU A 68 -1.83 26.85 7.00
N ASP A 69 -2.99 27.10 7.62
CA ASP A 69 -4.27 27.61 7.09
C ASP A 69 -4.63 27.33 5.62
N LYS A 70 -4.88 26.05 5.29
CA LYS A 70 -5.35 25.61 3.95
C LYS A 70 -6.85 25.83 3.70
N ASN A 71 -7.54 26.63 4.52
CA ASN A 71 -8.99 26.88 4.35
C ASN A 71 -9.34 27.63 3.05
N GLU A 72 -8.39 28.35 2.45
CA GLU A 72 -8.63 28.99 1.14
C GLU A 72 -8.51 28.02 -0.03
N ASP A 73 -7.65 27.00 0.08
CA ASP A 73 -7.45 26.01 -0.99
C ASP A 73 -8.64 25.06 -1.11
N LEU A 74 -9.36 24.77 -0.02
CA LEU A 74 -10.59 23.98 -0.05
C LEU A 74 -11.78 24.68 -0.74
N LYS A 75 -11.65 25.93 -1.14
CA LYS A 75 -12.67 26.64 -1.96
C LYS A 75 -12.48 26.40 -3.45
N LYS A 76 -11.34 25.92 -3.88
CA LYS A 76 -11.02 25.56 -5.26
C LYS A 76 -11.30 24.07 -5.51
N PRO A 77 -11.49 23.66 -6.76
CA PRO A 77 -11.53 22.24 -7.09
C PRO A 77 -10.24 21.52 -6.64
N PHE A 78 -10.41 20.33 -6.04
CA PHE A 78 -9.30 19.50 -5.59
C PHE A 78 -9.59 18.00 -5.81
N ILE A 79 -8.54 17.21 -5.81
CA ILE A 79 -8.60 15.76 -5.95
C ILE A 79 -8.13 15.10 -4.65
N MET A 80 -8.94 14.16 -4.15
CA MET A 80 -8.66 13.44 -2.91
C MET A 80 -8.65 11.93 -3.16
N TYR A 81 -7.64 11.24 -2.64
CA TYR A 81 -7.59 9.79 -2.59
C TYR A 81 -8.19 9.27 -1.28
N LEU A 82 -9.19 8.41 -1.39
CA LEU A 82 -9.80 7.71 -0.25
C LEU A 82 -9.33 6.25 -0.26
N SER A 83 -8.57 5.87 0.77
CA SER A 83 -8.00 4.53 0.94
C SER A 83 -8.66 3.82 2.12
N GLY A 84 -9.27 2.68 1.86
CA GLY A 84 -9.78 1.78 2.90
C GLY A 84 -8.86 0.57 3.08
N ILE A 85 -8.47 0.27 4.32
CA ILE A 85 -7.64 -0.88 4.66
C ILE A 85 -8.37 -1.86 5.58
N ASP A 86 -8.17 -3.17 5.34
CA ASP A 86 -8.78 -4.24 6.12
C ASP A 86 -7.95 -4.53 7.39
N THR A 87 -7.99 -3.60 8.33
CA THR A 87 -7.31 -3.73 9.63
C THR A 87 -8.15 -3.16 10.76
N TYR A 88 -7.86 -3.59 11.99
CA TYR A 88 -8.42 -3.07 13.23
C TYR A 88 -7.34 -2.42 14.08
N GLY A 89 -7.73 -1.49 14.96
CA GLY A 89 -6.83 -0.80 15.88
C GLY A 89 -6.14 0.40 15.24
N GLU A 90 -4.85 0.58 15.51
CA GLU A 90 -4.08 1.71 14.98
C GLU A 90 -3.93 1.60 13.45
N LEU A 91 -3.99 2.76 12.77
CA LEU A 91 -3.79 2.84 11.33
C LEU A 91 -2.35 2.43 10.99
N SER A 92 -2.21 1.29 10.30
CA SER A 92 -0.91 0.89 9.76
C SER A 92 -0.54 1.79 8.58
N LYS A 93 0.71 2.26 8.56
CA LYS A 93 1.26 3.04 7.44
C LYS A 93 1.42 2.18 6.19
N THR A 94 1.64 0.89 6.38
CA THR A 94 1.87 -0.09 5.32
C THR A 94 0.85 -1.21 5.46
N SER A 95 -0.13 -1.26 4.57
CA SER A 95 -1.17 -2.28 4.50
C SER A 95 -1.76 -2.28 3.10
N ARG A 96 -2.34 -3.40 2.70
CA ARG A 96 -3.12 -3.46 1.46
C ARG A 96 -4.22 -2.41 1.47
N SER A 97 -4.42 -1.72 0.35
CA SER A 97 -5.54 -0.81 0.14
C SER A 97 -6.65 -1.57 -0.58
N ASP A 98 -7.69 -1.96 0.14
CA ASP A 98 -8.79 -2.73 -0.39
C ASP A 98 -9.88 -1.86 -1.02
N VAL A 99 -9.93 -0.60 -0.62
CA VAL A 99 -10.77 0.43 -1.23
C VAL A 99 -9.89 1.54 -1.78
N ASN A 100 -10.05 1.84 -3.07
CA ASN A 100 -9.30 2.88 -3.76
C ASN A 100 -10.30 3.77 -4.52
N ILE A 101 -10.63 4.92 -3.95
CA ILE A 101 -11.56 5.87 -4.55
C ILE A 101 -10.86 7.21 -4.77
N ILE A 102 -10.94 7.74 -5.97
CA ILE A 102 -10.58 9.12 -6.28
C ILE A 102 -11.85 9.96 -6.19
N ALA A 103 -11.83 10.97 -5.33
CA ALA A 103 -12.89 11.97 -5.22
C ALA A 103 -12.42 13.29 -5.85
N VAL A 104 -13.04 13.68 -6.96
CA VAL A 104 -12.85 15.01 -7.56
C VAL A 104 -13.93 15.92 -7.01
N VAL A 105 -13.53 16.90 -6.22
CA VAL A 105 -14.43 17.80 -5.49
C VAL A 105 -14.38 19.19 -6.12
N ASN A 106 -15.53 19.71 -6.51
CA ASN A 106 -15.66 21.09 -6.96
C ASN A 106 -16.62 21.86 -6.01
N PRO A 107 -16.08 22.61 -5.04
CA PRO A 107 -16.88 23.36 -4.08
C PRO A 107 -17.69 24.49 -4.71
N GLU A 108 -17.21 25.10 -5.80
CA GLU A 108 -17.90 26.21 -6.48
C GLU A 108 -19.22 25.75 -7.10
N THR A 109 -19.26 24.53 -7.64
CA THR A 109 -20.47 23.96 -8.26
C THR A 109 -21.20 22.99 -7.35
N ALA A 110 -20.68 22.73 -6.14
CA ALA A 110 -21.17 21.74 -5.20
C ALA A 110 -21.29 20.33 -5.82
N GLN A 111 -20.29 19.94 -6.62
CA GLN A 111 -20.25 18.65 -7.31
C GLN A 111 -19.12 17.80 -6.79
N ILE A 112 -19.36 16.49 -6.67
CA ILE A 112 -18.36 15.48 -6.32
C ILE A 112 -18.49 14.34 -7.32
N LEU A 113 -17.37 14.01 -7.98
CA LEU A 113 -17.23 12.80 -8.78
C LEU A 113 -16.43 11.76 -7.98
N LEU A 114 -16.96 10.54 -7.86
CA LEU A 114 -16.26 9.43 -7.24
C LEU A 114 -15.88 8.39 -8.30
N VAL A 115 -14.60 8.10 -8.42
CA VAL A 115 -14.05 7.08 -9.30
C VAL A 115 -13.48 5.96 -8.45
N ASN A 116 -14.16 4.81 -8.46
CA ASN A 116 -13.71 3.62 -7.73
C ASN A 116 -12.78 2.80 -8.62
N THR A 117 -11.57 2.53 -8.14
CA THR A 117 -10.59 1.67 -8.81
C THR A 117 -10.54 0.31 -8.12
N PRO A 118 -10.82 -0.80 -8.83
CA PRO A 118 -10.78 -2.13 -8.24
C PRO A 118 -9.40 -2.46 -7.64
N ARG A 119 -9.37 -3.03 -6.44
CA ARG A 119 -8.13 -3.39 -5.75
C ARG A 119 -7.23 -4.36 -6.52
N ASP A 120 -7.85 -5.25 -7.31
CA ASP A 120 -7.16 -6.27 -8.10
C ASP A 120 -6.76 -5.78 -9.50
N TYR A 121 -6.90 -4.47 -9.76
CA TYR A 121 -6.49 -3.89 -11.04
C TYR A 121 -4.99 -4.06 -11.22
N TYR A 122 -4.59 -4.67 -12.33
CA TYR A 122 -3.20 -5.04 -12.62
C TYR A 122 -2.50 -3.91 -13.36
N VAL A 123 -1.68 -3.16 -12.64
CA VAL A 123 -1.06 -1.91 -13.11
C VAL A 123 0.42 -1.86 -12.77
N PRO A 124 1.24 -1.11 -13.53
CA PRO A 124 2.60 -0.83 -13.11
C PRO A 124 2.57 0.01 -11.83
N LEU A 125 3.19 -0.49 -10.75
CA LEU A 125 3.35 0.31 -9.53
C LEU A 125 4.44 1.37 -9.73
N SER A 126 4.32 2.53 -9.08
CA SER A 126 5.28 3.65 -9.23
C SER A 126 6.73 3.26 -8.95
N ILE A 127 6.94 2.34 -8.01
CA ILE A 127 8.26 1.85 -7.59
C ILE A 127 8.82 0.70 -8.43
N SER A 128 8.05 0.15 -9.38
CA SER A 128 8.35 -1.15 -9.99
C SER A 128 9.05 -1.08 -11.35
N ASN A 129 9.49 0.12 -11.78
CA ASN A 129 10.11 0.32 -13.11
C ASN A 129 9.30 -0.29 -14.28
N GLY A 130 7.96 -0.27 -14.18
CA GLY A 130 7.05 -0.77 -15.21
C GLY A 130 6.58 -2.22 -15.02
N VAL A 131 7.03 -2.92 -13.99
CA VAL A 131 6.49 -4.24 -13.63
C VAL A 131 5.09 -4.05 -13.04
N CYS A 132 4.12 -4.79 -13.59
CA CYS A 132 2.73 -4.73 -13.11
C CYS A 132 2.50 -5.64 -11.90
N ASP A 133 1.66 -5.15 -10.99
CA ASP A 133 1.14 -5.92 -9.85
C ASP A 133 -0.29 -5.46 -9.54
N LYS A 134 -0.97 -6.10 -8.60
CA LYS A 134 -2.29 -5.67 -8.14
C LYS A 134 -2.18 -4.30 -7.44
N LEU A 135 -3.10 -3.39 -7.73
CA LEU A 135 -3.12 -2.05 -7.13
C LEU A 135 -3.13 -2.10 -5.59
N THR A 136 -3.82 -3.08 -4.99
CA THR A 136 -3.86 -3.26 -3.53
C THR A 136 -2.47 -3.41 -2.90
N HIS A 137 -1.50 -3.95 -3.66
CA HIS A 137 -0.12 -4.14 -3.19
C HIS A 137 0.67 -2.84 -3.10
N ALA A 138 0.28 -1.78 -3.84
CA ALA A 138 0.91 -0.46 -3.70
C ALA A 138 0.88 0.01 -2.23
N GLY A 139 -0.24 -0.21 -1.53
CA GLY A 139 -0.40 0.15 -0.13
C GLY A 139 0.55 -0.57 0.85
N ILE A 140 1.12 -1.71 0.46
CA ILE A 140 2.12 -2.44 1.26
C ILE A 140 3.44 -1.65 1.34
N TYR A 141 3.76 -0.91 0.29
CA TYR A 141 4.93 -0.05 0.23
C TYR A 141 4.70 1.33 0.86
N GLY A 142 3.44 1.68 1.14
CA GLY A 142 3.04 2.94 1.75
C GLY A 142 1.92 3.63 0.98
N VAL A 143 1.31 4.63 1.63
CA VAL A 143 0.24 5.41 0.98
C VAL A 143 0.77 6.22 -0.20
N ASP A 144 2.00 6.71 -0.12
CA ASP A 144 2.63 7.51 -1.18
C ASP A 144 2.75 6.71 -2.48
N VAL A 145 3.14 5.42 -2.39
CA VAL A 145 3.21 4.53 -3.56
C VAL A 145 1.83 4.29 -4.16
N SER A 146 0.77 4.21 -3.33
CA SER A 146 -0.60 4.11 -3.83
C SER A 146 -1.04 5.39 -4.56
N ILE A 147 -0.70 6.56 -4.01
CA ILE A 147 -0.97 7.87 -4.60
C ILE A 147 -0.27 7.97 -5.96
N GLU A 148 1.05 7.86 -5.98
CA GLU A 148 1.85 7.94 -7.21
C GLU A 148 1.40 6.94 -8.29
N THR A 149 1.02 5.72 -7.89
CA THR A 149 0.50 4.72 -8.83
C THR A 149 -0.84 5.16 -9.46
N LEU A 150 -1.73 5.76 -8.67
CA LEU A 150 -3.01 6.27 -9.15
C LEU A 150 -2.85 7.53 -10.00
N GLU A 151 -1.92 8.42 -9.63
CA GLU A 151 -1.55 9.60 -10.42
C GLU A 151 -1.04 9.19 -11.80
N MET A 152 -0.12 8.22 -11.85
CA MET A 152 0.38 7.65 -13.12
C MET A 152 -0.74 6.99 -13.94
N LEU A 153 -1.67 6.29 -13.29
CA LEU A 153 -2.75 5.56 -13.95
C LEU A 153 -3.77 6.50 -14.62
N TYR A 154 -4.10 7.61 -13.96
CA TYR A 154 -5.14 8.53 -14.39
C TYR A 154 -4.62 9.84 -15.01
N ASP A 155 -3.30 10.05 -15.00
CA ASP A 155 -2.63 11.31 -15.43
C ASP A 155 -3.21 12.53 -14.70
N ILE A 156 -3.22 12.45 -13.36
CA ILE A 156 -3.75 13.48 -12.44
C ILE A 156 -2.77 13.74 -11.31
N ASP A 157 -2.91 14.88 -10.64
CA ASP A 157 -2.25 15.19 -9.37
C ASP A 157 -3.26 15.06 -8.23
N ILE A 158 -2.89 14.36 -7.13
CA ILE A 158 -3.74 14.15 -5.97
C ILE A 158 -3.34 15.12 -4.86
N ASP A 159 -4.25 16.04 -4.50
CA ASP A 159 -3.97 17.11 -3.53
C ASP A 159 -4.01 16.63 -2.07
N TYR A 160 -4.91 15.67 -1.77
CA TYR A 160 -5.16 15.18 -0.41
C TYR A 160 -5.41 13.68 -0.40
N TYR A 161 -5.20 13.05 0.76
CA TYR A 161 -5.65 11.69 0.98
C TYR A 161 -6.30 11.50 2.35
N VAL A 162 -7.20 10.53 2.42
CA VAL A 162 -7.79 10.02 3.65
C VAL A 162 -7.64 8.51 3.67
N ARG A 163 -7.06 7.97 4.73
CA ARG A 163 -6.93 6.53 4.94
C ARG A 163 -7.71 6.11 6.16
N VAL A 164 -8.58 5.12 6.01
CA VAL A 164 -9.45 4.61 7.08
C VAL A 164 -9.32 3.10 7.20
N ASN A 165 -9.47 2.60 8.41
CA ASN A 165 -9.68 1.19 8.69
C ASN A 165 -11.07 0.98 9.33
N PHE A 166 -11.40 -0.25 9.70
CA PHE A 166 -12.71 -0.55 10.31
C PHE A 166 -12.95 0.22 11.62
N SER A 167 -11.92 0.41 12.45
CA SER A 167 -12.04 1.16 13.70
C SER A 167 -12.32 2.64 13.43
N GLY A 168 -11.55 3.26 12.54
CA GLY A 168 -11.74 4.67 12.16
C GLY A 168 -13.09 4.92 11.46
N LEU A 169 -13.50 3.99 10.58
CA LEU A 169 -14.81 4.10 9.94
C LEU A 169 -15.95 4.07 10.97
N LYS A 170 -15.86 3.17 11.96
CA LYS A 170 -16.85 3.11 13.03
C LYS A 170 -16.92 4.40 13.83
N GLU A 171 -15.76 4.98 14.20
CA GLU A 171 -15.71 6.26 14.93
C GLU A 171 -16.34 7.41 14.13
N ILE A 172 -16.13 7.46 12.81
CA ILE A 172 -16.75 8.47 11.94
C ILE A 172 -18.27 8.31 11.89
N VAL A 173 -18.78 7.08 11.87
CA VAL A 173 -20.24 6.82 11.78
C VAL A 173 -20.93 7.03 13.10
N ASP A 174 -20.25 6.77 14.23
CA ASP A 174 -20.80 6.88 15.59
C ASP A 174 -20.71 8.35 16.13
N SER A 175 -20.04 9.28 15.43
CA SER A 175 -19.92 10.69 15.81
C SER A 175 -21.08 11.54 15.25
#